data_c7f5818f3c12524508412774571daa84
#
_entry.id   c7f5818f3c12524508412774571daa84
#
_cell.length_a   1.000
_cell.length_b   1.000
_cell.length_c   1.000
_cell.angle_alpha   90.00
_cell.angle_beta   90.00
_cell.angle_gamma   90.00
#
_symmetry.space_group_name_H-M   'P 1'
#
loop_
_entity.id
_entity.type
_entity.pdbx_description
1 polymer ?
#
loop_
_entity_poly.entity_id
_entity_poly.type
_entity_poly.pdbx_seq_one_letter_code
_entity_poly.pdbx_strand_id
1 'polypeptide(L)'
;PAARAWQEPHIHASNLCYPIFVTAREDDSAIAGFAPNMQWGSRSEYATLAVHLQALQASGLTSVMLFGVVSNEAKDECGGAADADATPVIACLRALRASCPDLMLCADVCLCEYTDHGHCGLLRDVDGEACIDNAPSVERLVQCAVAYARAGAHCVCPSDMMDGRVAGIRGGLDVSGFGHVAIMAYTSKKASCMYSPFRAAVESTFTGNRKRYQQPIGGRGIALRAAARDSAEGADYVLVKPALFYCDLVRDLADPHGPAGGRPVACYVVSGEYKMLKDYGESCGCFEDVLRESHLSLVRAGATILITYFAPEILGFLPKW
;
A
#
# COMPACT_ATOMS: atom_id res chain seq x y z
N PRO A 1 27.78 25.01 0.27
CA PRO A 1 26.38 25.28 0.69
C PRO A 1 25.50 25.66 -0.48
N ALA A 2 25.86 26.63 -1.34
CA ALA A 2 25.03 27.06 -2.46
C ALA A 2 24.78 25.96 -3.50
N ALA A 3 25.77 25.11 -3.79
CA ALA A 3 25.62 24.01 -4.73
C ALA A 3 24.58 22.95 -4.32
N ARG A 4 24.30 22.82 -3.02
CA ARG A 4 23.25 21.91 -2.53
C ARG A 4 21.84 22.42 -2.89
N ALA A 5 21.65 23.72 -3.04
CA ALA A 5 20.38 24.30 -3.46
C ALA A 5 20.04 24.00 -4.94
N TRP A 6 21.04 23.58 -5.73
CA TRP A 6 20.86 23.22 -7.14
C TRP A 6 20.75 21.73 -7.38
N GLN A 7 20.69 20.91 -6.29
CA GLN A 7 20.46 19.48 -6.48
C GLN A 7 19.06 19.22 -7.05
N GLU A 8 18.95 18.24 -7.91
CA GLU A 8 17.72 17.63 -8.34
C GLU A 8 17.67 16.22 -7.69
N PRO A 9 16.56 15.72 -7.33
CA PRO A 9 15.23 16.25 -7.05
C PRO A 9 15.06 16.68 -5.59
N HIS A 10 13.84 17.10 -5.25
CA HIS A 10 13.43 17.40 -3.88
C HIS A 10 12.27 16.50 -3.46
N ILE A 11 12.15 16.24 -2.15
CA ILE A 11 10.98 15.58 -1.57
C ILE A 11 9.98 16.68 -1.19
N HIS A 12 8.74 16.52 -1.63
CA HIS A 12 7.62 17.39 -1.29
C HIS A 12 6.60 16.64 -0.45
N ALA A 13 5.84 17.34 0.39
CA ALA A 13 4.77 16.75 1.18
C ALA A 13 3.76 16.00 0.29
N SER A 14 3.49 16.50 -0.91
CA SER A 14 2.61 15.87 -1.90
C SER A 14 3.13 14.53 -2.47
N ASN A 15 4.40 14.20 -2.27
CA ASN A 15 4.92 12.88 -2.63
C ASN A 15 4.53 11.80 -1.59
N LEU A 16 4.17 12.19 -0.36
CA LEU A 16 3.98 11.26 0.74
C LEU A 16 2.58 10.67 0.75
N CYS A 17 2.50 9.34 0.87
CA CYS A 17 1.28 8.60 1.17
C CYS A 17 1.50 7.82 2.46
N TYR A 18 0.67 8.08 3.49
CA TYR A 18 0.84 7.47 4.82
C TYR A 18 0.01 6.19 4.95
N PRO A 19 0.64 4.99 5.12
CA PRO A 19 -0.07 3.74 5.33
C PRO A 19 -0.60 3.64 6.77
N ILE A 20 -1.87 3.25 6.91
CA ILE A 20 -2.63 3.25 8.16
C ILE A 20 -3.32 1.90 8.33
N PHE A 21 -3.30 1.34 9.54
CA PHE A 21 -4.03 0.14 9.91
C PHE A 21 -5.30 0.53 10.67
N VAL A 22 -6.45 0.04 10.22
CA VAL A 22 -7.75 0.32 10.83
C VAL A 22 -8.44 -0.96 11.26
N THR A 23 -9.05 -0.96 12.45
CA THR A 23 -9.71 -2.12 13.03
C THR A 23 -11.15 -1.81 13.46
N ALA A 24 -11.98 -2.84 13.53
CA ALA A 24 -13.33 -2.75 14.08
C ALA A 24 -13.37 -2.72 15.63
N ARG A 25 -12.25 -2.98 16.30
CA ARG A 25 -12.15 -2.80 17.76
C ARG A 25 -12.39 -1.34 18.10
N GLU A 26 -12.96 -1.07 19.27
CA GLU A 26 -13.24 0.31 19.67
C GLU A 26 -11.95 1.11 19.89
N ASP A 27 -11.00 0.53 20.62
CA ASP A 27 -9.79 1.24 21.08
C ASP A 27 -8.62 1.14 20.10
N ASP A 28 -7.85 2.22 20.05
CA ASP A 28 -6.55 2.24 19.39
C ASP A 28 -5.57 1.31 20.08
N SER A 29 -4.72 0.62 19.35
CA SER A 29 -3.73 -0.29 19.92
C SER A 29 -2.37 -0.17 19.25
N ALA A 30 -1.31 -0.25 20.08
CA ALA A 30 0.06 -0.27 19.57
C ALA A 30 0.36 -1.58 18.85
N ILE A 31 1.11 -1.51 17.74
CA ILE A 31 1.57 -2.68 17.01
C ILE A 31 2.91 -3.10 17.58
N ALA A 32 2.98 -4.34 18.09
CA ALA A 32 4.21 -4.89 18.70
C ALA A 32 5.38 -4.86 17.71
N GLY A 33 6.50 -4.27 18.12
CA GLY A 33 7.72 -4.15 17.31
C GLY A 33 7.62 -3.18 16.14
N PHE A 34 6.56 -2.35 16.07
CA PHE A 34 6.34 -1.42 14.96
C PHE A 34 5.95 0.01 15.43
N ALA A 35 6.28 0.36 16.67
CA ALA A 35 6.02 1.70 17.21
C ALA A 35 6.74 2.78 16.38
N PRO A 36 6.12 3.97 16.20
CA PRO A 36 4.88 4.44 16.81
C PRO A 36 3.61 4.06 16.01
N ASN A 37 3.73 3.23 14.97
CA ASN A 37 2.56 2.83 14.18
C ASN A 37 1.53 2.08 15.04
N MET A 38 0.26 2.33 14.78
CA MET A 38 -0.88 1.85 15.54
C MET A 38 -1.92 1.17 14.66
N GLN A 39 -2.73 0.30 15.27
CA GLN A 39 -4.04 -0.05 14.73
C GLN A 39 -5.04 0.96 15.32
N TRP A 40 -5.73 1.69 14.44
CA TRP A 40 -6.69 2.71 14.81
C TRP A 40 -8.07 2.11 15.01
N GLY A 41 -8.63 2.35 16.19
CA GLY A 41 -9.92 1.80 16.60
C GLY A 41 -11.11 2.57 16.03
N SER A 42 -12.27 1.92 16.04
CA SER A 42 -13.50 2.45 15.45
C SER A 42 -14.28 3.40 16.36
N ARG A 43 -13.80 3.66 17.58
CA ARG A 43 -14.50 4.51 18.56
C ARG A 43 -14.88 5.86 17.96
N SER A 44 -16.14 6.24 18.12
CA SER A 44 -16.69 7.49 17.58
C SER A 44 -16.34 7.70 16.09
N GLU A 45 -16.50 6.65 15.30
CA GLU A 45 -16.24 6.71 13.85
C GLU A 45 -14.79 7.13 13.51
N TYR A 46 -13.82 6.51 14.15
CA TYR A 46 -12.39 6.81 13.96
C TYR A 46 -11.98 8.26 14.32
N ALA A 47 -12.63 8.87 15.31
CA ALA A 47 -12.37 10.27 15.65
C ALA A 47 -10.91 10.55 16.02
N THR A 48 -10.24 9.64 16.74
CA THR A 48 -8.82 9.78 17.12
C THR A 48 -7.93 9.80 15.88
N LEU A 49 -8.18 8.92 14.92
CA LEU A 49 -7.49 8.90 13.64
C LEU A 49 -7.75 10.19 12.85
N ALA A 50 -9.01 10.65 12.80
CA ALA A 50 -9.36 11.88 12.08
C ALA A 50 -8.59 13.09 12.62
N VAL A 51 -8.51 13.25 13.95
CA VAL A 51 -7.72 14.33 14.58
C VAL A 51 -6.23 14.22 14.24
N HIS A 52 -5.68 13.00 14.30
CA HIS A 52 -4.29 12.75 13.91
C HIS A 52 -4.02 13.15 12.45
N LEU A 53 -4.90 12.75 11.52
CA LEU A 53 -4.76 13.05 10.10
C LEU A 53 -4.94 14.54 9.79
N GLN A 54 -5.87 15.23 10.46
CA GLN A 54 -6.04 16.67 10.31
C GLN A 54 -4.78 17.43 10.72
N ALA A 55 -4.10 16.99 11.79
CA ALA A 55 -2.81 17.58 12.19
C ALA A 55 -1.72 17.34 11.13
N LEU A 56 -1.66 16.16 10.53
CA LEU A 56 -0.72 15.88 9.44
C LEU A 56 -1.07 16.63 8.14
N GLN A 57 -2.37 16.82 7.83
CA GLN A 57 -2.81 17.65 6.70
C GLN A 57 -2.38 19.11 6.88
N ALA A 58 -2.45 19.64 8.10
CA ALA A 58 -1.92 20.98 8.39
C ALA A 58 -0.40 21.08 8.15
N SER A 59 0.32 19.95 8.20
CA SER A 59 1.75 19.86 7.85
C SER A 59 1.98 19.49 6.39
N GLY A 60 0.92 19.35 5.58
CA GLY A 60 0.98 19.14 4.14
C GLY A 60 0.70 17.72 3.66
N LEU A 61 0.30 16.77 4.52
CA LEU A 61 -0.10 15.42 4.08
C LEU A 61 -1.32 15.49 3.13
N THR A 62 -1.22 14.83 1.99
CA THR A 62 -2.29 14.85 0.97
C THR A 62 -2.93 13.48 0.74
N SER A 63 -2.30 12.39 1.15
CA SER A 63 -2.83 11.04 0.89
C SER A 63 -2.49 10.02 1.96
N VAL A 64 -3.41 9.06 2.12
CA VAL A 64 -3.26 7.90 3.02
C VAL A 64 -3.62 6.62 2.31
N MET A 65 -3.07 5.48 2.77
CA MET A 65 -3.42 4.15 2.29
C MET A 65 -3.92 3.29 3.45
N LEU A 66 -5.15 2.80 3.36
CA LEU A 66 -5.82 2.06 4.43
C LEU A 66 -5.61 0.55 4.27
N PHE A 67 -5.30 -0.11 5.39
CA PHE A 67 -5.21 -1.56 5.56
C PHE A 67 -6.18 -2.00 6.65
N GLY A 68 -7.04 -2.98 6.35
CA GLY A 68 -7.99 -3.51 7.31
C GLY A 68 -7.38 -4.54 8.25
N VAL A 69 -7.76 -4.49 9.51
CA VAL A 69 -7.41 -5.50 10.51
C VAL A 69 -8.69 -6.06 11.11
N VAL A 70 -8.98 -7.32 10.80
CA VAL A 70 -10.13 -8.04 11.33
C VAL A 70 -9.67 -9.12 12.30
N SER A 71 -10.54 -9.51 13.24
CA SER A 71 -10.24 -10.62 14.14
C SER A 71 -10.13 -11.95 13.39
N ASN A 72 -9.41 -12.91 13.95
CA ASN A 72 -9.25 -14.22 13.28
C ASN A 72 -10.58 -14.97 13.12
N GLU A 73 -11.53 -14.73 14.01
CA GLU A 73 -12.88 -15.31 13.96
C GLU A 73 -13.73 -14.77 12.79
N ALA A 74 -13.38 -13.59 12.28
CA ALA A 74 -14.04 -12.96 11.14
C ALA A 74 -13.43 -13.35 9.79
N LYS A 75 -12.32 -14.12 9.80
CA LYS A 75 -11.66 -14.60 8.59
C LYS A 75 -12.28 -15.91 8.14
N ASP A 76 -12.40 -16.06 6.82
CA ASP A 76 -12.91 -17.27 6.18
C ASP A 76 -12.10 -17.63 4.92
N GLU A 77 -12.42 -18.72 4.26
CA GLU A 77 -11.71 -19.22 3.08
C GLU A 77 -11.77 -18.26 1.87
N CYS A 78 -12.80 -17.42 1.79
CA CYS A 78 -13.02 -16.51 0.65
C CYS A 78 -12.81 -15.02 0.97
N GLY A 79 -12.40 -14.68 2.20
CA GLY A 79 -12.19 -13.30 2.63
C GLY A 79 -13.49 -12.49 2.64
N GLY A 80 -14.61 -13.10 3.09
CA GLY A 80 -15.94 -12.50 3.09
C GLY A 80 -16.04 -11.19 3.86
N ALA A 81 -15.20 -11.01 4.87
CA ALA A 81 -15.13 -9.76 5.63
C ALA A 81 -14.55 -8.56 4.84
N ALA A 82 -13.90 -8.77 3.68
CA ALA A 82 -13.20 -7.69 2.96
C ALA A 82 -14.15 -6.59 2.45
N ASP A 83 -15.35 -6.94 2.00
CA ASP A 83 -16.35 -6.02 1.45
C ASP A 83 -17.67 -6.01 2.23
N ALA A 84 -17.70 -6.62 3.40
CA ALA A 84 -18.84 -6.52 4.31
C ALA A 84 -19.04 -5.05 4.75
N ASP A 85 -20.30 -4.61 4.90
CA ASP A 85 -20.61 -3.22 5.24
C ASP A 85 -19.95 -2.74 6.55
N ALA A 86 -19.71 -3.65 7.49
CA ALA A 86 -19.05 -3.38 8.76
C ALA A 86 -17.53 -3.56 8.74
N THR A 87 -16.93 -3.82 7.56
CA THR A 87 -15.47 -3.94 7.50
C THR A 87 -14.77 -2.65 7.90
N PRO A 88 -13.64 -2.73 8.64
CA PRO A 88 -12.93 -1.54 9.13
C PRO A 88 -12.58 -0.56 8.01
N VAL A 89 -12.17 -1.05 6.83
CA VAL A 89 -11.80 -0.20 5.70
C VAL A 89 -13.01 0.60 5.19
N ILE A 90 -14.16 -0.04 4.98
CA ILE A 90 -15.38 0.63 4.50
C ILE A 90 -15.87 1.66 5.52
N ALA A 91 -15.94 1.28 6.79
CA ALA A 91 -16.34 2.18 7.85
C ALA A 91 -15.42 3.40 7.96
N CYS A 92 -14.10 3.16 7.94
CA CYS A 92 -13.09 4.23 7.99
C CYS A 92 -13.11 5.14 6.75
N LEU A 93 -13.28 4.58 5.54
CA LEU A 93 -13.44 5.38 4.31
C LEU A 93 -14.60 6.36 4.43
N ARG A 94 -15.78 5.89 4.87
CA ARG A 94 -16.97 6.73 5.07
C ARG A 94 -16.70 7.84 6.10
N ALA A 95 -16.09 7.49 7.23
CA ALA A 95 -15.76 8.43 8.30
C ALA A 95 -14.74 9.50 7.83
N LEU A 96 -13.68 9.11 7.16
CA LEU A 96 -12.66 10.03 6.68
C LEU A 96 -13.15 10.91 5.51
N ARG A 97 -14.07 10.43 4.68
CA ARG A 97 -14.72 11.27 3.65
C ARG A 97 -15.47 12.45 4.27
N ALA A 98 -16.05 12.24 5.45
CA ALA A 98 -16.77 13.31 6.18
C ALA A 98 -15.81 14.22 6.97
N SER A 99 -14.80 13.65 7.64
CA SER A 99 -13.94 14.38 8.58
C SER A 99 -12.67 14.98 7.94
N CYS A 100 -12.18 14.41 6.83
CA CYS A 100 -10.98 14.84 6.12
C CYS A 100 -11.24 14.90 4.60
N PRO A 101 -12.15 15.78 4.11
CA PRO A 101 -12.65 15.75 2.72
C PRO A 101 -11.58 16.01 1.67
N ASP A 102 -10.52 16.73 2.00
CA ASP A 102 -9.42 17.07 1.10
C ASP A 102 -8.30 16.01 1.07
N LEU A 103 -8.43 14.94 1.86
CA LEU A 103 -7.44 13.88 1.90
C LEU A 103 -7.74 12.83 0.81
N MET A 104 -6.74 12.51 0.00
CA MET A 104 -6.83 11.40 -0.94
C MET A 104 -6.80 10.07 -0.21
N LEU A 105 -7.89 9.31 -0.28
CA LEU A 105 -8.04 8.02 0.37
C LEU A 105 -7.72 6.89 -0.61
N CYS A 106 -6.63 6.19 -0.38
CA CYS A 106 -6.27 4.96 -1.07
C CYS A 106 -6.66 3.75 -0.20
N ALA A 107 -7.14 2.68 -0.81
CA ALA A 107 -7.47 1.44 -0.12
C ALA A 107 -6.71 0.26 -0.73
N ASP A 108 -5.95 -0.47 0.09
CA ASP A 108 -5.31 -1.72 -0.36
C ASP A 108 -6.39 -2.76 -0.69
N VAL A 109 -6.26 -3.40 -1.85
CA VAL A 109 -7.17 -4.45 -2.29
C VAL A 109 -6.41 -5.76 -2.30
N CYS A 110 -6.68 -6.55 -1.26
CA CYS A 110 -6.11 -7.87 -1.08
C CYS A 110 -7.04 -8.73 -0.22
N LEU A 111 -6.94 -10.03 -0.32
CA LEU A 111 -7.69 -10.94 0.53
C LEU A 111 -6.90 -11.43 1.74
N CYS A 112 -5.58 -11.21 1.79
CA CYS A 112 -4.72 -11.82 2.82
C CYS A 112 -4.97 -11.33 4.26
N GLU A 113 -5.61 -10.20 4.44
CA GLU A 113 -6.05 -9.67 5.74
C GLU A 113 -7.34 -10.36 6.21
N TYR A 114 -8.09 -10.98 5.29
CA TYR A 114 -9.46 -11.45 5.50
C TYR A 114 -9.62 -12.97 5.32
N THR A 115 -8.63 -13.65 4.72
CA THR A 115 -8.66 -15.10 4.57
C THR A 115 -8.07 -15.80 5.79
N ASP A 116 -8.66 -16.92 6.20
CA ASP A 116 -8.21 -17.74 7.33
C ASP A 116 -6.86 -18.40 7.08
N HIS A 117 -6.56 -18.74 5.82
CA HIS A 117 -5.26 -19.26 5.37
C HIS A 117 -4.22 -18.15 5.08
N GLY A 118 -4.60 -16.87 5.07
CA GLY A 118 -3.72 -15.70 4.89
C GLY A 118 -3.08 -15.55 3.49
N HIS A 119 -3.53 -16.29 2.47
CA HIS A 119 -3.15 -16.05 1.08
C HIS A 119 -3.93 -14.88 0.46
N CYS A 120 -3.38 -14.30 -0.62
CA CYS A 120 -3.92 -13.11 -1.27
C CYS A 120 -5.05 -13.40 -2.28
N GLY A 121 -5.46 -14.65 -2.42
CA GLY A 121 -6.52 -15.13 -3.33
C GLY A 121 -7.13 -16.41 -2.80
N LEU A 122 -8.18 -16.86 -3.46
CA LEU A 122 -8.88 -18.10 -3.17
C LEU A 122 -8.01 -19.31 -3.50
N LEU A 123 -8.18 -20.38 -2.75
CA LEU A 123 -7.40 -21.60 -2.94
C LEU A 123 -8.24 -22.69 -3.59
N ARG A 124 -7.56 -23.52 -4.38
CA ARG A 124 -8.08 -24.81 -4.86
C ARG A 124 -7.05 -25.89 -4.59
N ASP A 125 -7.50 -27.11 -4.43
CA ASP A 125 -6.62 -28.28 -4.38
C ASP A 125 -6.18 -28.67 -5.80
N VAL A 126 -4.88 -28.87 -5.97
CA VAL A 126 -4.28 -29.43 -7.18
C VAL A 126 -3.32 -30.52 -6.74
N ASP A 127 -3.72 -31.78 -6.93
CA ASP A 127 -2.93 -32.98 -6.59
C ASP A 127 -2.47 -32.99 -5.10
N GLY A 128 -3.36 -32.56 -4.19
CA GLY A 128 -3.07 -32.48 -2.74
C GLY A 128 -2.29 -31.24 -2.30
N GLU A 129 -2.05 -30.30 -3.19
CA GLU A 129 -1.43 -29.02 -2.86
C GLU A 129 -2.41 -27.84 -3.01
N ALA A 130 -2.48 -26.98 -1.97
CA ALA A 130 -3.26 -25.76 -2.02
C ALA A 130 -2.60 -24.75 -2.98
N CYS A 131 -3.29 -24.42 -4.06
CA CYS A 131 -2.86 -23.50 -5.09
C CYS A 131 -3.84 -22.34 -5.23
N ILE A 132 -3.36 -21.15 -5.61
CA ILE A 132 -4.25 -20.02 -5.93
C ILE A 132 -5.14 -20.40 -7.13
N ASP A 133 -6.44 -20.17 -6.99
CA ASP A 133 -7.38 -20.16 -8.10
C ASP A 133 -7.55 -18.72 -8.62
N ASN A 134 -6.91 -18.43 -9.74
CA ASN A 134 -6.75 -17.05 -10.21
C ASN A 134 -8.09 -16.40 -10.59
N ALA A 135 -8.93 -17.05 -11.41
CA ALA A 135 -10.13 -16.42 -11.93
C ALA A 135 -11.15 -16.07 -10.83
N PRO A 136 -11.54 -16.98 -9.91
CA PRO A 136 -12.41 -16.62 -8.79
C PRO A 136 -11.78 -15.60 -7.84
N SER A 137 -10.44 -15.61 -7.68
CA SER A 137 -9.74 -14.61 -6.89
C SER A 137 -9.90 -13.20 -7.49
N VAL A 138 -9.75 -13.06 -8.81
CA VAL A 138 -9.94 -11.79 -9.51
C VAL A 138 -11.38 -11.30 -9.34
N GLU A 139 -12.38 -12.17 -9.52
CA GLU A 139 -13.79 -11.82 -9.31
C GLU A 139 -14.04 -11.28 -7.90
N ARG A 140 -13.45 -11.93 -6.89
CA ARG A 140 -13.56 -11.52 -5.50
C ARG A 140 -12.89 -10.17 -5.23
N LEU A 141 -11.71 -9.95 -5.81
CA LEU A 141 -10.98 -8.66 -5.71
C LEU A 141 -11.74 -7.51 -6.38
N VAL A 142 -12.42 -7.77 -7.49
CA VAL A 142 -13.31 -6.78 -8.15
C VAL A 142 -14.43 -6.36 -7.21
N GLN A 143 -15.09 -7.30 -6.51
CA GLN A 143 -16.14 -7.00 -5.53
C GLN A 143 -15.61 -6.09 -4.42
N CYS A 144 -14.44 -6.41 -3.85
CA CYS A 144 -13.79 -5.59 -2.83
C CYS A 144 -13.48 -4.18 -3.34
N ALA A 145 -12.87 -4.06 -4.52
CA ALA A 145 -12.53 -2.77 -5.11
C ALA A 145 -13.77 -1.87 -5.35
N VAL A 146 -14.85 -2.45 -5.87
CA VAL A 146 -16.13 -1.73 -6.08
C VAL A 146 -16.74 -1.32 -4.74
N ALA A 147 -16.69 -2.16 -3.71
CA ALA A 147 -17.19 -1.82 -2.38
C ALA A 147 -16.41 -0.66 -1.76
N TYR A 148 -15.07 -0.65 -1.90
CA TYR A 148 -14.22 0.45 -1.43
C TYR A 148 -14.48 1.75 -2.20
N ALA A 149 -14.65 1.68 -3.52
CA ALA A 149 -15.03 2.83 -4.34
C ALA A 149 -16.38 3.42 -3.88
N ARG A 150 -17.38 2.56 -3.64
CA ARG A 150 -18.70 2.95 -3.11
C ARG A 150 -18.61 3.59 -1.73
N ALA A 151 -17.65 3.15 -0.90
CA ALA A 151 -17.40 3.73 0.42
C ALA A 151 -16.65 5.07 0.37
N GLY A 152 -16.14 5.47 -0.80
CA GLY A 152 -15.50 6.77 -1.03
C GLY A 152 -13.99 6.71 -1.21
N ALA A 153 -13.40 5.56 -1.54
CA ALA A 153 -12.00 5.50 -1.96
C ALA A 153 -11.79 6.30 -3.25
N HIS A 154 -10.71 7.10 -3.29
CA HIS A 154 -10.28 7.81 -4.49
C HIS A 154 -9.36 6.95 -5.36
N CYS A 155 -8.69 5.98 -4.75
CA CYS A 155 -7.77 5.07 -5.41
C CYS A 155 -7.87 3.67 -4.78
N VAL A 156 -7.99 2.64 -5.59
CA VAL A 156 -7.91 1.24 -5.16
C VAL A 156 -6.55 0.67 -5.56
N CYS A 157 -5.93 -0.09 -4.65
CA CYS A 157 -4.53 -0.47 -4.76
C CYS A 157 -4.37 -2.01 -4.71
N PRO A 158 -4.59 -2.73 -5.84
CA PRO A 158 -4.53 -4.19 -5.88
C PRO A 158 -3.11 -4.70 -5.59
N SER A 159 -2.95 -5.36 -4.44
CA SER A 159 -1.67 -5.88 -3.94
C SER A 159 -1.57 -7.41 -3.94
N ASP A 160 -2.55 -8.08 -4.47
CA ASP A 160 -2.76 -9.52 -4.47
C ASP A 160 -1.83 -10.31 -5.39
N MET A 161 -1.44 -9.73 -6.53
CA MET A 161 -0.59 -10.30 -7.60
C MET A 161 -1.29 -11.31 -8.52
N MET A 162 -2.63 -11.33 -8.59
CA MET A 162 -3.35 -12.16 -9.53
C MET A 162 -3.24 -11.63 -10.96
N ASP A 163 -3.13 -12.51 -11.96
CA ASP A 163 -3.07 -12.10 -13.36
C ASP A 163 -4.45 -11.63 -13.86
N GLY A 164 -4.47 -10.48 -14.57
CA GLY A 164 -5.70 -9.89 -15.10
C GLY A 164 -6.53 -9.08 -14.08
N ARG A 165 -6.03 -8.93 -12.84
CA ARG A 165 -6.74 -8.22 -11.78
C ARG A 165 -6.99 -6.74 -12.07
N VAL A 166 -6.06 -6.08 -12.76
CA VAL A 166 -6.21 -4.65 -13.08
C VAL A 166 -7.32 -4.45 -14.10
N ALA A 167 -7.35 -5.26 -15.17
CA ALA A 167 -8.44 -5.25 -16.14
C ALA A 167 -9.80 -5.57 -15.51
N GLY A 168 -9.84 -6.59 -14.64
CA GLY A 168 -11.06 -6.97 -13.93
C GLY A 168 -11.59 -5.84 -13.04
N ILE A 169 -10.72 -5.24 -12.22
CA ILE A 169 -11.07 -4.12 -11.32
C ILE A 169 -11.50 -2.89 -12.15
N ARG A 170 -10.79 -2.53 -13.22
CA ARG A 170 -11.17 -1.41 -14.08
C ARG A 170 -12.55 -1.61 -14.66
N GLY A 171 -12.81 -2.81 -15.24
CA GLY A 171 -14.14 -3.14 -15.77
C GLY A 171 -15.24 -3.09 -14.71
N GLY A 172 -15.00 -3.64 -13.53
CA GLY A 172 -15.95 -3.60 -12.41
C GLY A 172 -16.27 -2.20 -11.92
N LEU A 173 -15.25 -1.33 -11.81
CA LEU A 173 -15.43 0.08 -11.45
C LEU A 173 -16.23 0.84 -12.51
N ASP A 174 -15.92 0.65 -13.80
CA ASP A 174 -16.59 1.33 -14.90
C ASP A 174 -18.07 0.96 -14.97
N VAL A 175 -18.40 -0.33 -14.93
CA VAL A 175 -19.79 -0.83 -14.94
C VAL A 175 -20.57 -0.36 -13.72
N SER A 176 -19.90 -0.19 -12.58
CA SER A 176 -20.50 0.29 -11.33
C SER A 176 -20.60 1.82 -11.24
N GLY A 177 -20.17 2.59 -12.25
CA GLY A 177 -20.21 4.05 -12.26
C GLY A 177 -19.06 4.73 -11.54
N PHE A 178 -17.99 4.00 -11.21
CA PHE A 178 -16.80 4.51 -10.52
C PHE A 178 -15.59 4.66 -11.46
N GLY A 179 -15.81 4.98 -12.75
CA GLY A 179 -14.74 5.18 -13.72
C GLY A 179 -13.73 6.27 -13.36
N HIS A 180 -14.07 7.16 -12.43
CA HIS A 180 -13.21 8.21 -11.90
C HIS A 180 -12.28 7.74 -10.77
N VAL A 181 -12.48 6.53 -10.23
CA VAL A 181 -11.61 5.96 -9.16
C VAL A 181 -10.34 5.42 -9.80
N ALA A 182 -9.20 5.88 -9.31
CA ALA A 182 -7.90 5.49 -9.82
C ALA A 182 -7.50 4.08 -9.38
N ILE A 183 -6.60 3.44 -10.14
CA ILE A 183 -6.00 2.14 -9.81
C ILE A 183 -4.49 2.30 -9.66
N MET A 184 -3.96 2.03 -8.46
CA MET A 184 -2.53 1.94 -8.19
C MET A 184 -2.12 0.46 -8.11
N ALA A 185 -1.63 -0.08 -9.22
CA ALA A 185 -1.28 -1.50 -9.30
C ALA A 185 0.06 -1.79 -8.60
N TYR A 186 0.09 -2.79 -7.73
CA TYR A 186 1.35 -3.33 -7.17
C TYR A 186 2.07 -4.15 -8.24
N THR A 187 2.59 -3.45 -9.22
CA THR A 187 3.15 -4.01 -10.45
C THR A 187 4.39 -4.85 -10.21
N SER A 188 5.27 -4.39 -9.30
CA SER A 188 6.47 -5.12 -8.91
C SER A 188 6.48 -5.37 -7.40
N LYS A 189 5.76 -6.41 -6.96
CA LYS A 189 5.78 -6.88 -5.56
C LYS A 189 6.64 -8.13 -5.45
N LYS A 190 7.79 -7.99 -4.77
CA LYS A 190 8.77 -9.08 -4.62
C LYS A 190 8.43 -10.00 -3.45
N ALA A 191 8.81 -11.28 -3.55
CA ALA A 191 8.74 -12.24 -2.45
C ALA A 191 9.87 -11.97 -1.44
N SER A 192 9.77 -10.87 -0.74
CA SER A 192 10.81 -10.31 0.12
C SER A 192 10.70 -10.78 1.58
N CYS A 193 11.84 -10.86 2.26
CA CYS A 193 11.91 -11.06 3.72
C CYS A 193 11.53 -9.79 4.51
N MET A 194 11.39 -8.62 3.85
CA MET A 194 11.18 -7.32 4.49
C MET A 194 9.73 -7.04 4.92
N TYR A 195 8.85 -8.06 4.93
CA TYR A 195 7.42 -7.89 5.28
C TYR A 195 7.05 -8.28 6.71
N SER A 196 8.02 -8.72 7.53
CA SER A 196 7.73 -9.33 8.83
C SER A 196 6.93 -8.43 9.80
N PRO A 197 7.28 -7.16 10.04
CA PRO A 197 6.50 -6.29 10.93
C PRO A 197 5.06 -6.01 10.42
N PHE A 198 4.86 -5.92 9.10
CA PHE A 198 3.52 -5.75 8.53
C PHE A 198 2.60 -6.94 8.84
N ARG A 199 3.12 -8.17 8.82
CA ARG A 199 2.32 -9.36 9.13
C ARG A 199 1.78 -9.32 10.55
N ALA A 200 2.58 -8.82 11.50
CA ALA A 200 2.11 -8.60 12.86
C ALA A 200 1.04 -7.48 12.91
N ALA A 201 1.21 -6.42 12.13
CA ALA A 201 0.29 -5.29 12.10
C ALA A 201 -1.11 -5.66 11.59
N VAL A 202 -1.23 -6.60 10.66
CA VAL A 202 -2.53 -7.09 10.11
C VAL A 202 -3.00 -8.40 10.76
N GLU A 203 -2.37 -8.85 11.83
CA GLU A 203 -2.70 -10.10 12.52
C GLU A 203 -2.80 -11.28 11.54
N SER A 204 -1.80 -11.41 10.67
CA SER A 204 -1.81 -12.39 9.58
C SER A 204 -1.78 -13.82 10.10
N THR A 205 -2.70 -14.64 9.66
CA THR A 205 -2.73 -16.09 9.90
C THR A 205 -1.77 -16.87 9.01
N PHE A 206 -1.08 -16.19 8.09
CA PHE A 206 -0.27 -16.80 7.05
C PHE A 206 0.92 -17.59 7.60
N THR A 207 1.01 -18.85 7.22
CA THR A 207 2.15 -19.75 7.43
C THR A 207 2.72 -20.17 6.06
N GLY A 208 4.04 -20.13 5.88
CA GLY A 208 4.68 -20.54 4.62
C GLY A 208 5.28 -19.38 3.82
N ASN A 209 5.17 -19.44 2.50
CA ASN A 209 5.71 -18.43 1.60
C ASN A 209 4.76 -18.13 0.42
N ARG A 210 4.85 -16.91 -0.13
CA ARG A 210 4.04 -16.44 -1.25
C ARG A 210 4.81 -16.45 -2.58
N LYS A 211 5.89 -17.25 -2.69
CA LYS A 211 6.79 -17.29 -3.86
C LYS A 211 6.12 -17.76 -5.15
N ARG A 212 4.95 -18.43 -5.07
CA ARG A 212 4.20 -18.90 -6.23
C ARG A 212 3.55 -17.75 -7.02
N TYR A 213 3.22 -16.63 -6.39
CA TYR A 213 2.55 -15.50 -7.04
C TYR A 213 3.25 -14.14 -6.82
N GLN A 214 4.04 -13.96 -5.77
CA GLN A 214 4.92 -12.80 -5.65
C GLN A 214 6.18 -13.01 -6.52
N GLN A 215 6.65 -11.94 -7.13
CA GLN A 215 7.78 -12.01 -8.07
C GLN A 215 9.09 -12.39 -7.35
N PRO A 216 9.97 -13.18 -8.00
CA PRO A 216 11.28 -13.49 -7.45
C PRO A 216 12.11 -12.21 -7.26
N ILE A 217 12.94 -12.20 -6.21
CA ILE A 217 13.74 -11.02 -5.83
C ILE A 217 14.71 -10.59 -6.93
N GLY A 218 15.27 -11.52 -7.71
CA GLY A 218 16.15 -11.25 -8.86
C GLY A 218 15.41 -11.01 -10.19
N GLY A 219 14.07 -10.97 -10.18
CA GLY A 219 13.28 -10.97 -11.41
C GLY A 219 13.04 -9.55 -11.98
N ARG A 220 14.03 -8.93 -12.66
CA ARG A 220 13.85 -7.63 -13.34
C ARG A 220 12.89 -7.74 -14.53
N GLY A 221 13.11 -8.65 -15.46
CA GLY A 221 12.30 -8.77 -16.68
C GLY A 221 10.82 -9.08 -16.43
N ILE A 222 10.49 -9.82 -15.37
CA ILE A 222 9.10 -10.09 -15.00
C ILE A 222 8.40 -8.81 -14.49
N ALA A 223 9.13 -7.94 -13.76
CA ALA A 223 8.60 -6.66 -13.31
C ALA A 223 8.27 -5.73 -14.48
N LEU A 224 9.15 -5.66 -15.50
CA LEU A 224 8.93 -4.85 -16.70
C LEU A 224 7.72 -5.34 -17.51
N ARG A 225 7.58 -6.66 -17.70
CA ARG A 225 6.42 -7.23 -18.38
C ARG A 225 5.12 -7.00 -17.60
N ALA A 226 5.15 -7.09 -16.27
CA ALA A 226 4.00 -6.79 -15.44
C ALA A 226 3.60 -5.32 -15.55
N ALA A 227 4.56 -4.39 -15.63
CA ALA A 227 4.28 -2.97 -15.81
C ALA A 227 3.58 -2.70 -17.17
N ALA A 228 4.06 -3.29 -18.24
CA ALA A 228 3.43 -3.16 -19.56
C ALA A 228 1.99 -3.72 -19.55
N ARG A 229 1.79 -4.89 -18.93
CA ARG A 229 0.49 -5.51 -18.76
C ARG A 229 -0.47 -4.65 -17.92
N ASP A 230 -0.10 -4.33 -16.68
CA ASP A 230 -0.94 -3.58 -15.76
C ASP A 230 -1.30 -2.19 -16.33
N SER A 231 -0.35 -1.58 -17.06
CA SER A 231 -0.58 -0.34 -17.79
C SER A 231 -1.60 -0.48 -18.92
N ALA A 232 -1.51 -1.55 -19.71
CA ALA A 232 -2.47 -1.83 -20.79
C ALA A 232 -3.85 -2.21 -20.24
N GLU A 233 -3.91 -2.83 -19.05
CA GLU A 233 -5.13 -3.20 -18.34
C GLU A 233 -5.83 -2.01 -17.66
N GLY A 234 -5.25 -0.80 -17.67
CA GLY A 234 -5.88 0.42 -17.17
C GLY A 234 -5.43 0.88 -15.79
N ALA A 235 -4.23 0.48 -15.33
CA ALA A 235 -3.63 1.08 -14.13
C ALA A 235 -3.29 2.57 -14.38
N ASP A 236 -3.60 3.44 -13.41
CA ASP A 236 -3.24 4.86 -13.43
C ASP A 236 -1.83 5.09 -12.86
N TYR A 237 -1.45 4.26 -11.87
CA TYR A 237 -0.15 4.28 -11.20
C TYR A 237 0.44 2.88 -11.17
N VAL A 238 1.76 2.78 -11.24
CA VAL A 238 2.51 1.52 -11.05
C VAL A 238 3.35 1.59 -9.78
N LEU A 239 3.43 0.49 -9.02
CA LEU A 239 4.06 0.48 -7.71
C LEU A 239 5.14 -0.60 -7.59
N VAL A 240 6.29 -0.21 -7.01
CA VAL A 240 7.40 -1.09 -6.65
C VAL A 240 7.40 -1.35 -5.15
N LYS A 241 7.40 -2.62 -4.73
CA LYS A 241 7.38 -3.07 -3.32
C LYS A 241 8.24 -4.32 -3.12
N PRO A 242 9.19 -4.34 -2.20
CA PRO A 242 9.77 -3.20 -1.46
C PRO A 242 10.42 -2.17 -2.38
N ALA A 243 10.88 -1.03 -1.85
CA ALA A 243 11.39 0.06 -2.67
C ALA A 243 12.92 0.18 -2.63
N LEU A 244 13.55 0.19 -1.45
CA LEU A 244 14.94 0.61 -1.30
C LEU A 244 15.96 -0.28 -2.03
N PHE A 245 15.71 -1.59 -2.07
CA PHE A 245 16.59 -2.54 -2.77
C PHE A 245 16.30 -2.65 -4.27
N TYR A 246 15.33 -1.90 -4.80
CA TYR A 246 14.82 -2.02 -6.17
C TYR A 246 14.75 -0.66 -6.89
N CYS A 247 15.68 0.26 -6.58
CA CYS A 247 15.80 1.55 -7.27
C CYS A 247 16.05 1.39 -8.78
N ASP A 248 16.67 0.29 -9.20
CA ASP A 248 16.83 -0.08 -10.61
C ASP A 248 15.48 -0.24 -11.31
N LEU A 249 14.52 -0.94 -10.67
CA LEU A 249 13.16 -1.09 -11.19
C LEU A 249 12.39 0.22 -11.17
N VAL A 250 12.56 1.03 -10.14
CA VAL A 250 11.96 2.37 -10.09
C VAL A 250 12.42 3.19 -11.29
N ARG A 251 13.73 3.17 -11.57
CA ARG A 251 14.31 3.90 -12.71
C ARG A 251 13.78 3.39 -14.06
N ASP A 252 13.72 2.07 -14.23
CA ASP A 252 13.20 1.46 -15.46
C ASP A 252 11.72 1.82 -15.70
N LEU A 253 10.90 1.81 -14.64
CA LEU A 253 9.47 2.12 -14.74
C LEU A 253 9.20 3.64 -14.92
N ALA A 254 10.07 4.49 -14.40
CA ALA A 254 9.97 5.94 -14.53
C ALA A 254 10.38 6.47 -15.91
N ASP A 255 10.96 5.63 -16.77
CA ASP A 255 11.27 6.00 -18.15
C ASP A 255 9.95 6.28 -18.90
N PRO A 256 9.74 7.50 -19.45
CA PRO A 256 8.50 7.85 -20.16
C PRO A 256 8.24 6.98 -21.39
N HIS A 257 9.31 6.39 -21.98
CA HIS A 257 9.23 5.45 -23.10
C HIS A 257 9.33 3.99 -22.63
N GLY A 258 9.39 3.78 -21.32
CA GLY A 258 9.52 2.48 -20.69
C GLY A 258 8.20 1.71 -20.60
N PRO A 259 8.22 0.55 -19.95
CA PRO A 259 7.08 -0.38 -19.90
C PRO A 259 5.85 0.17 -19.16
N ALA A 260 6.02 1.15 -18.29
CA ALA A 260 4.90 1.81 -17.60
C ALA A 260 4.19 2.88 -18.46
N GLY A 261 4.72 3.21 -19.65
CA GLY A 261 4.10 4.16 -20.57
C GLY A 261 3.95 5.56 -19.99
N GLY A 262 4.95 6.03 -19.23
CA GLY A 262 4.97 7.35 -18.61
C GLY A 262 4.05 7.52 -17.38
N ARG A 263 3.49 6.42 -16.84
CA ARG A 263 2.67 6.49 -15.60
C ARG A 263 3.53 6.86 -14.39
N PRO A 264 2.98 7.63 -13.44
CA PRO A 264 3.68 7.92 -12.20
C PRO A 264 4.04 6.64 -11.44
N VAL A 265 5.24 6.60 -10.86
CA VAL A 265 5.77 5.44 -10.15
C VAL A 265 5.64 5.66 -8.65
N ALA A 266 4.94 4.75 -7.97
CA ALA A 266 4.88 4.68 -6.53
C ALA A 266 5.95 3.73 -5.98
N CYS A 267 6.50 4.08 -4.83
CA CYS A 267 7.45 3.27 -4.07
C CYS A 267 6.93 2.99 -2.68
N TYR A 268 6.95 1.72 -2.26
CA TYR A 268 6.56 1.38 -0.89
C TYR A 268 7.79 1.04 -0.05
N VAL A 269 8.14 1.94 0.87
CA VAL A 269 9.12 1.66 1.93
C VAL A 269 8.45 0.79 2.98
N VAL A 270 8.70 -0.52 2.90
CA VAL A 270 7.95 -1.51 3.67
C VAL A 270 8.41 -1.60 5.12
N SER A 271 7.66 -2.32 5.95
CA SER A 271 7.86 -2.40 7.39
C SER A 271 9.25 -2.89 7.83
N GLY A 272 9.86 -3.79 7.07
CA GLY A 272 11.24 -4.22 7.33
C GLY A 272 12.27 -3.16 6.96
N GLU A 273 12.06 -2.43 5.85
CA GLU A 273 12.88 -1.28 5.48
C GLU A 273 12.72 -0.15 6.50
N TYR A 274 11.49 0.11 6.96
CA TYR A 274 11.20 1.03 8.05
C TYR A 274 12.02 0.69 9.30
N LYS A 275 11.95 -0.56 9.75
CA LYS A 275 12.69 -0.99 10.94
C LYS A 275 14.21 -0.84 10.77
N MET A 276 14.74 -1.24 9.62
CA MET A 276 16.16 -1.11 9.30
C MET A 276 16.64 0.34 9.35
N LEU A 277 15.91 1.26 8.72
CA LEU A 277 16.26 2.69 8.73
C LEU A 277 16.13 3.31 10.12
N LYS A 278 15.08 2.94 10.85
CA LYS A 278 14.84 3.44 12.22
C LYS A 278 15.94 2.99 13.17
N ASP A 279 16.21 1.68 13.24
CA ASP A 279 17.21 1.12 14.13
C ASP A 279 18.60 1.71 13.84
N TYR A 280 18.98 1.85 12.56
CA TYR A 280 20.24 2.46 12.18
C TYR A 280 20.29 3.95 12.54
N GLY A 281 19.28 4.73 12.14
CA GLY A 281 19.24 6.15 12.37
C GLY A 281 19.25 6.53 13.85
N GLU A 282 18.52 5.79 14.69
CA GLU A 282 18.48 5.99 16.14
C GLU A 282 19.83 5.59 16.81
N SER A 283 20.38 4.43 16.45
CA SER A 283 21.64 3.94 17.03
C SER A 283 22.86 4.78 16.68
N CYS A 284 22.87 5.39 15.49
CA CYS A 284 23.96 6.23 14.99
C CYS A 284 23.74 7.74 15.22
N GLY A 285 22.59 8.13 15.77
CA GLY A 285 22.25 9.55 15.98
C GLY A 285 22.08 10.37 14.67
N CYS A 286 21.72 9.69 13.55
CA CYS A 286 21.57 10.30 12.23
C CYS A 286 20.19 10.07 11.60
N PHE A 287 19.15 10.01 12.44
CA PHE A 287 17.80 9.61 12.02
C PHE A 287 17.23 10.48 10.90
N GLU A 288 17.34 11.82 11.02
CA GLU A 288 16.88 12.76 9.99
C GLU A 288 17.64 12.55 8.66
N ASP A 289 18.97 12.41 8.72
CA ASP A 289 19.81 12.24 7.54
C ASP A 289 19.53 10.95 6.80
N VAL A 290 19.35 9.84 7.53
CA VAL A 290 19.07 8.53 6.91
C VAL A 290 17.69 8.51 6.24
N LEU A 291 16.68 9.18 6.82
CA LEU A 291 15.37 9.33 6.19
C LEU A 291 15.45 10.16 4.92
N ARG A 292 16.18 11.29 4.98
CA ARG A 292 16.37 12.14 3.82
C ARG A 292 17.09 11.41 2.68
N GLU A 293 18.21 10.75 2.97
CA GLU A 293 19.02 10.06 1.95
C GLU A 293 18.24 8.90 1.31
N SER A 294 17.58 8.06 2.12
CA SER A 294 16.83 6.90 1.63
C SER A 294 15.64 7.31 0.75
N HIS A 295 14.83 8.27 1.17
CA HIS A 295 13.66 8.69 0.40
C HIS A 295 14.05 9.53 -0.83
N LEU A 296 15.10 10.38 -0.71
CA LEU A 296 15.64 11.12 -1.86
C LEU A 296 16.21 10.17 -2.92
N SER A 297 16.77 9.02 -2.52
CA SER A 297 17.27 8.01 -3.48
C SER A 297 16.14 7.46 -4.36
N LEU A 298 14.94 7.27 -3.80
CA LEU A 298 13.76 6.81 -4.54
C LEU A 298 13.24 7.89 -5.50
N VAL A 299 13.16 9.14 -5.04
CA VAL A 299 12.75 10.27 -5.91
C VAL A 299 13.77 10.48 -7.03
N ARG A 300 15.07 10.39 -6.75
CA ARG A 300 16.15 10.44 -7.76
C ARG A 300 16.05 9.28 -8.75
N ALA A 301 15.59 8.11 -8.34
CA ALA A 301 15.31 7.00 -9.25
C ALA A 301 14.08 7.24 -10.13
N GLY A 302 13.21 8.19 -9.77
CA GLY A 302 12.03 8.59 -10.55
C GLY A 302 10.69 8.34 -9.87
N ALA A 303 10.68 7.97 -8.58
CA ALA A 303 9.43 7.85 -7.83
C ALA A 303 8.76 9.21 -7.65
N THR A 304 7.45 9.25 -7.86
CA THR A 304 6.61 10.43 -7.62
C THR A 304 5.74 10.27 -6.39
N ILE A 305 5.50 9.04 -5.95
CA ILE A 305 4.68 8.71 -4.78
C ILE A 305 5.51 7.84 -3.84
N LEU A 306 5.63 8.26 -2.59
CA LEU A 306 6.37 7.57 -1.53
C LEU A 306 5.40 7.06 -0.46
N ILE A 307 5.06 5.78 -0.49
CA ILE A 307 4.27 5.15 0.55
C ILE A 307 5.22 4.77 1.68
N THR A 308 5.14 5.48 2.79
CA THR A 308 6.10 5.33 3.87
C THR A 308 5.48 5.55 5.25
N TYR A 309 5.82 4.69 6.19
CA TYR A 309 5.44 4.84 7.60
C TYR A 309 6.13 6.02 8.29
N PHE A 310 7.17 6.58 7.66
CA PHE A 310 7.86 7.78 8.12
C PHE A 310 7.20 9.09 7.65
N ALA A 311 6.01 9.06 7.05
CA ALA A 311 5.37 10.27 6.57
C ALA A 311 5.23 11.35 7.65
N PRO A 312 4.84 11.03 8.93
CA PRO A 312 4.78 12.04 9.99
C PRO A 312 6.12 12.70 10.29
N GLU A 313 7.19 11.90 10.40
CA GLU A 313 8.54 12.39 10.70
C GLU A 313 9.10 13.23 9.54
N ILE A 314 8.93 12.75 8.30
CA ILE A 314 9.40 13.46 7.10
C ILE A 314 8.71 14.81 6.99
N LEU A 315 7.39 14.89 7.20
CA LEU A 315 6.65 16.16 7.21
C LEU A 315 7.23 17.16 8.21
N GLY A 316 7.64 16.69 9.39
CA GLY A 316 8.30 17.51 10.40
C GLY A 316 9.69 18.00 10.00
N PHE A 317 10.39 17.28 9.10
CA PHE A 317 11.75 17.61 8.65
C PHE A 317 11.76 18.45 7.36
N LEU A 318 10.75 18.32 6.48
CA LEU A 318 10.70 19.00 5.18
C LEU A 318 11.00 20.52 5.24
N PRO A 319 10.54 21.29 6.26
CA PRO A 319 10.86 22.70 6.32
C PRO A 319 12.36 23.01 6.48
N LYS A 320 13.17 22.02 6.85
CA LYS A 320 14.62 22.14 7.03
C LYS A 320 15.42 21.58 5.84
N TRP A 321 14.78 20.80 4.97
CA TRP A 321 15.42 20.13 3.83
C TRP A 321 15.42 21.00 2.59
#